data_165f4abb75a9167a17a692303a66a89c
#
_entry.id   165f4abb75a9167a17a692303a66a89c
#
_cell.length_a   1.000
_cell.length_b   1.000
_cell.length_c   1.000
_cell.angle_alpha   90.00
_cell.angle_beta   90.00
_cell.angle_gamma   90.00
#
_symmetry.space_group_name_H-M   'P 1'
#
loop_
_entity.id
_entity.type
_entity.pdbx_description
1 polymer ?
#
loop_
_entity_poly.entity_id
_entity_poly.type
_entity_poly.pdbx_seq_one_letter_code
_entity_poly.pdbx_strand_id
1 'polypeptide(L)'
;MPPFSARAASARYAVCRSRTAVHGGDNVVLTEVRSRQRETLAAVARHARSLAGAVADDSELMRLLGGAEFALLGEASHGSDEFYRERATITKRLIVEHGTVAVAVEADWPDALRVDRYVRGLPGDANGNEALSGFRRFPTWMWRNTAVLEFVEWLRGHNAALPPAERVGFYGIDLYSLFSSIDAVLAYLDREDPPAAWRARRRYACFESYREDAQAYGYATRFGMSPDCEDAVVAQLRDMLSHRAAQAALEARGDAAARFHAEQNARLVRSAERYYRTMFGGRVASWNLRDSHMVETLEALRHHLGTARSAAPRIAVWAHNSHLGDARATELGEHGEWNVGQLLREGHGNAAALLGFATDHGSVAAASDWDGPLEIKRVQPGLAGSWEALFHDTGIARFALLLRGSGELAQALAMPRLQRAIGVIYRPETERQSHYFMARPVQQFDALVHLDQTRAVEPLDGSEPHPPGEPPETWPSGA
;
A
#
# COMPACT_ATOMS: atom_id res chain seq x y z
N MET A 1 -9.67 -43.90 26.77
CA MET A 1 -8.40 -43.57 27.45
C MET A 1 -8.54 -42.19 28.02
N PRO A 2 -8.17 -41.94 29.29
CA PRO A 2 -8.65 -40.81 30.06
C PRO A 2 -7.84 -39.52 29.86
N PRO A 3 -8.37 -38.35 30.25
CA PRO A 3 -7.74 -37.03 30.02
C PRO A 3 -6.66 -36.71 31.04
N PHE A 4 -5.58 -36.08 30.61
CA PHE A 4 -4.54 -35.53 31.46
C PHE A 4 -5.01 -34.22 32.13
N SER A 5 -5.03 -34.23 33.45
CA SER A 5 -5.30 -33.06 34.28
C SER A 5 -4.02 -32.21 34.43
N ALA A 6 -4.08 -30.96 34.10
CA ALA A 6 -3.03 -29.99 34.42
C ALA A 6 -3.20 -29.50 35.84
N ARG A 7 -2.21 -29.77 36.72
CA ARG A 7 -2.10 -29.20 38.07
C ARG A 7 -1.52 -27.80 37.95
N ALA A 8 -2.28 -26.82 38.41
CA ALA A 8 -1.81 -25.45 38.65
C ALA A 8 -0.86 -25.40 39.84
N ALA A 9 0.37 -24.95 39.66
CA ALA A 9 1.29 -24.61 40.72
C ALA A 9 1.15 -23.11 41.05
N SER A 10 0.51 -22.80 42.18
CA SER A 10 0.42 -21.45 42.73
C SER A 10 1.73 -21.10 43.43
N ALA A 11 2.56 -20.25 42.84
CA ALA A 11 3.67 -19.61 43.55
C ALA A 11 3.17 -18.33 44.25
N ARG A 12 3.08 -18.41 45.58
CA ARG A 12 2.83 -17.25 46.44
C ARG A 12 4.11 -16.40 46.52
N TYR A 13 4.13 -15.22 45.91
CA TYR A 13 5.15 -14.22 46.17
C TYR A 13 4.82 -13.46 47.44
N ALA A 14 5.68 -13.62 48.45
CA ALA A 14 5.65 -12.84 49.65
C ALA A 14 6.14 -11.41 49.36
N VAL A 15 5.28 -10.43 49.60
CA VAL A 15 5.62 -9.00 49.51
C VAL A 15 6.45 -8.64 50.73
N CYS A 16 7.76 -8.52 50.55
CA CYS A 16 8.65 -7.90 51.53
C CYS A 16 8.55 -6.37 51.40
N ARG A 17 7.85 -5.72 52.33
CA ARG A 17 7.81 -4.25 52.40
C ARG A 17 9.11 -3.75 53.06
N SER A 18 10.09 -3.39 52.26
CA SER A 18 11.16 -2.49 52.67
C SER A 18 10.85 -1.07 52.18
N ARG A 19 10.45 -0.20 53.07
CA ARG A 19 10.42 1.25 52.86
C ARG A 19 11.85 1.76 52.88
N THR A 20 12.44 1.97 51.71
CA THR A 20 13.59 2.84 51.55
C THR A 20 13.18 4.00 50.60
N ALA A 21 13.29 5.20 51.15
CA ALA A 21 12.99 6.44 50.44
C ALA A 21 13.97 6.63 49.26
N VAL A 22 13.45 6.51 48.04
CA VAL A 22 14.12 6.97 46.81
C VAL A 22 13.28 8.12 46.26
N HIS A 23 13.45 9.32 46.76
CA HIS A 23 12.62 10.49 46.44
C HIS A 23 13.35 11.57 45.62
N GLY A 24 14.52 11.30 45.04
CA GLY A 24 15.24 12.29 44.23
C GLY A 24 15.33 11.98 42.72
N GLY A 25 15.53 10.70 42.34
CA GLY A 25 15.80 10.30 40.97
C GLY A 25 14.59 10.33 40.03
N ASP A 26 13.43 9.86 40.52
CA ASP A 26 12.22 9.74 39.71
C ASP A 26 11.66 11.11 39.28
N ASN A 27 11.77 12.13 40.11
CA ASN A 27 11.32 13.49 39.79
C ASN A 27 12.20 14.17 38.73
N VAL A 28 13.50 13.91 38.70
CA VAL A 28 14.41 14.47 37.66
C VAL A 28 14.12 13.84 36.31
N VAL A 29 13.99 12.53 36.24
CA VAL A 29 13.68 11.82 34.98
C VAL A 29 12.33 12.24 34.42
N LEU A 30 11.30 12.34 35.25
CA LEU A 30 9.97 12.81 34.84
C LEU A 30 9.99 14.26 34.34
N THR A 31 10.80 15.12 34.95
CA THR A 31 10.96 16.53 34.56
C THR A 31 11.65 16.63 33.19
N GLU A 32 12.71 15.87 32.98
CA GLU A 32 13.41 15.83 31.68
C GLU A 32 12.53 15.29 30.54
N VAL A 33 11.77 14.21 30.79
CA VAL A 33 10.83 13.66 29.79
C VAL A 33 9.77 14.70 29.41
N ARG A 34 9.20 15.39 30.39
CA ARG A 34 8.22 16.45 30.15
C ARG A 34 8.83 17.66 29.42
N SER A 35 10.07 18.04 29.72
CA SER A 35 10.77 19.12 29.01
C SER A 35 10.96 18.76 27.55
N ARG A 36 11.49 17.58 27.24
CA ARG A 36 11.68 17.08 25.86
C ARG A 36 10.37 17.01 25.09
N GLN A 37 9.28 16.56 25.72
CA GLN A 37 7.98 16.53 25.07
C GLN A 37 7.49 17.92 24.69
N ARG A 38 7.66 18.92 25.58
CA ARG A 38 7.32 20.33 25.29
C ARG A 38 8.19 20.92 24.19
N GLU A 39 9.48 20.62 24.17
CA GLU A 39 10.40 21.06 23.13
C GLU A 39 10.02 20.47 21.76
N THR A 40 9.72 19.16 21.72
CA THR A 40 9.25 18.50 20.50
C THR A 40 7.94 19.12 20.01
N LEU A 41 6.96 19.31 20.89
CA LEU A 41 5.68 19.93 20.55
C LEU A 41 5.88 21.36 20.00
N ALA A 42 6.73 22.16 20.65
CA ALA A 42 7.03 23.51 20.22
C ALA A 42 7.74 23.55 18.86
N ALA A 43 8.64 22.60 18.57
CA ALA A 43 9.29 22.47 17.27
C ALA A 43 8.26 22.10 16.18
N VAL A 44 7.40 21.11 16.44
CA VAL A 44 6.31 20.74 15.51
C VAL A 44 5.41 21.94 15.23
N ALA A 45 4.94 22.64 16.28
CA ALA A 45 4.04 23.79 16.12
C ALA A 45 4.68 24.94 15.33
N ARG A 46 6.00 25.17 15.47
CA ARG A 46 6.72 26.21 14.68
C ARG A 46 6.84 25.87 13.20
N HIS A 47 7.03 24.58 12.89
CA HIS A 47 7.23 24.12 11.52
C HIS A 47 5.92 23.65 10.86
N ALA A 48 4.84 23.53 11.62
CA ALA A 48 3.53 23.16 11.11
C ALA A 48 3.00 24.26 10.15
N ARG A 49 2.86 23.88 8.90
CA ARG A 49 2.28 24.72 7.85
C ARG A 49 0.77 24.47 7.85
N SER A 50 0.02 25.36 8.50
CA SER A 50 -1.44 25.24 8.61
C SER A 50 -2.09 25.20 7.22
N LEU A 51 -3.00 24.25 7.03
CA LEU A 51 -3.71 24.02 5.78
C LEU A 51 -5.17 24.51 5.91
N ALA A 52 -5.45 25.66 5.35
CA ALA A 52 -6.81 26.21 5.31
C ALA A 52 -7.67 25.55 4.22
N GLY A 53 -7.06 25.02 3.17
CA GLY A 53 -7.67 24.36 2.02
C GLY A 53 -7.16 22.93 1.83
N ALA A 54 -7.07 22.50 0.58
CA ALA A 54 -6.49 21.23 0.21
C ALA A 54 -4.99 21.16 0.53
N VAL A 55 -4.47 19.97 0.83
CA VAL A 55 -3.03 19.73 1.03
C VAL A 55 -2.21 20.17 -0.19
N ALA A 56 -2.76 19.96 -1.37
CA ALA A 56 -2.14 20.38 -2.62
C ALA A 56 -1.92 21.90 -2.75
N ASP A 57 -2.56 22.73 -1.95
CA ASP A 57 -2.35 24.18 -1.99
C ASP A 57 -0.98 24.59 -1.40
N ASP A 58 -0.30 23.72 -0.67
CA ASP A 58 1.07 23.97 -0.19
C ASP A 58 2.08 23.85 -1.33
N SER A 59 2.59 24.99 -1.77
CA SER A 59 3.50 25.08 -2.93
C SER A 59 4.88 24.44 -2.69
N GLU A 60 5.36 24.37 -1.44
CA GLU A 60 6.64 23.73 -1.12
C GLU A 60 6.51 22.23 -1.11
N LEU A 61 5.40 21.70 -0.56
CA LEU A 61 5.07 20.30 -0.64
C LEU A 61 4.92 19.86 -2.11
N MET A 62 4.18 20.62 -2.90
CA MET A 62 4.01 20.32 -4.33
C MET A 62 5.32 20.37 -5.11
N ARG A 63 6.25 21.28 -4.76
CA ARG A 63 7.59 21.32 -5.37
C ARG A 63 8.42 20.10 -5.00
N LEU A 64 8.34 19.63 -3.75
CA LEU A 64 9.01 18.42 -3.28
C LEU A 64 8.52 17.19 -4.07
N LEU A 65 7.21 16.99 -4.14
CA LEU A 65 6.59 15.83 -4.81
C LEU A 65 6.75 15.90 -6.32
N GLY A 66 6.54 17.07 -6.93
CA GLY A 66 6.64 17.28 -8.39
C GLY A 66 8.06 17.22 -8.93
N GLY A 67 9.08 17.35 -8.07
CA GLY A 67 10.49 17.16 -8.41
C GLY A 67 10.94 15.70 -8.49
N ALA A 68 10.13 14.76 -7.99
CA ALA A 68 10.47 13.35 -7.91
C ALA A 68 10.04 12.56 -9.15
N GLU A 69 10.72 11.44 -9.43
CA GLU A 69 10.26 10.42 -10.38
C GLU A 69 9.13 9.58 -9.77
N PHE A 70 9.25 9.26 -8.48
CA PHE A 70 8.23 8.57 -7.70
C PHE A 70 7.72 9.47 -6.57
N ALA A 71 6.47 9.93 -6.68
CA ALA A 71 5.77 10.62 -5.60
C ALA A 71 4.92 9.59 -4.84
N LEU A 72 5.39 9.15 -3.66
CA LEU A 72 4.75 8.14 -2.84
C LEU A 72 3.80 8.82 -1.86
N LEU A 73 2.50 8.63 -2.06
CA LEU A 73 1.42 9.25 -1.30
C LEU A 73 0.77 8.22 -0.40
N GLY A 74 1.11 8.26 0.90
CA GLY A 74 0.67 7.33 1.91
C GLY A 74 -0.79 7.50 2.35
N GLU A 75 -1.18 6.71 3.33
CA GLU A 75 -2.38 6.83 4.17
C GLU A 75 -2.14 6.10 5.49
N ALA A 76 -2.70 6.62 6.58
CA ALA A 76 -2.60 5.98 7.90
C ALA A 76 -3.69 4.94 8.13
N SER A 77 -4.68 4.86 7.25
CA SER A 77 -5.76 3.86 7.27
C SER A 77 -6.37 3.69 5.88
N HIS A 78 -6.74 2.46 5.52
CA HIS A 78 -7.35 2.14 4.22
C HIS A 78 -8.79 2.64 4.05
N GLY A 79 -9.45 3.07 5.10
CA GLY A 79 -10.87 3.41 5.05
C GLY A 79 -11.21 4.85 5.44
N SER A 80 -10.28 5.81 5.36
CA SER A 80 -10.51 7.23 5.69
C SER A 80 -10.65 8.10 4.45
N ASP A 81 -11.78 8.77 4.29
CA ASP A 81 -12.17 9.57 3.10
C ASP A 81 -11.17 10.69 2.79
N GLU A 82 -10.72 11.42 3.82
CA GLU A 82 -9.82 12.55 3.64
C GLU A 82 -8.48 12.15 3.02
N PHE A 83 -7.96 10.96 3.32
CA PHE A 83 -6.70 10.50 2.71
C PHE A 83 -6.86 10.25 1.21
N TYR A 84 -7.97 9.65 0.77
CA TYR A 84 -8.25 9.46 -0.65
C TYR A 84 -8.41 10.79 -1.38
N ARG A 85 -9.19 11.73 -0.80
CA ARG A 85 -9.42 13.05 -1.40
C ARG A 85 -8.13 13.87 -1.50
N GLU A 86 -7.30 13.88 -0.48
CA GLU A 86 -6.05 14.62 -0.51
C GLU A 86 -5.05 14.00 -1.49
N ARG A 87 -4.91 12.66 -1.52
CA ARG A 87 -4.11 11.98 -2.56
C ARG A 87 -4.61 12.30 -3.97
N ALA A 88 -5.92 12.29 -4.18
CA ALA A 88 -6.52 12.64 -5.46
C ALA A 88 -6.19 14.09 -5.85
N THR A 89 -6.32 15.04 -4.92
CA THR A 89 -6.06 16.46 -5.17
C THR A 89 -4.57 16.71 -5.47
N ILE A 90 -3.67 16.12 -4.70
CA ILE A 90 -2.22 16.17 -4.96
C ILE A 90 -1.91 15.57 -6.34
N THR A 91 -2.46 14.39 -6.65
CA THR A 91 -2.19 13.70 -7.91
C THR A 91 -2.72 14.47 -9.12
N LYS A 92 -3.89 15.10 -9.03
CA LYS A 92 -4.41 15.99 -10.07
C LYS A 92 -3.44 17.13 -10.39
N ARG A 93 -2.88 17.77 -9.36
CA ARG A 93 -1.86 18.82 -9.56
C ARG A 93 -0.54 18.29 -10.09
N LEU A 94 -0.08 17.11 -9.61
CA LEU A 94 1.11 16.46 -10.16
C LEU A 94 0.96 16.14 -11.65
N ILE A 95 -0.22 15.71 -12.08
CA ILE A 95 -0.54 15.45 -13.49
C ILE A 95 -0.50 16.76 -14.30
N VAL A 96 -1.25 17.78 -13.86
CA VAL A 96 -1.45 19.01 -14.63
C VAL A 96 -0.21 19.91 -14.64
N GLU A 97 0.48 20.04 -13.50
CA GLU A 97 1.56 21.02 -13.30
C GLU A 97 2.96 20.42 -13.41
N HIS A 98 3.10 19.12 -13.12
CA HIS A 98 4.42 18.47 -13.03
C HIS A 98 4.61 17.31 -14.02
N GLY A 99 3.63 17.03 -14.88
CA GLY A 99 3.76 16.03 -15.93
C GLY A 99 3.85 14.59 -15.43
N THR A 100 3.15 14.25 -14.34
CA THR A 100 2.96 12.87 -13.90
C THR A 100 2.17 12.11 -14.95
N VAL A 101 2.65 10.94 -15.37
CA VAL A 101 2.13 10.18 -16.52
C VAL A 101 1.44 8.86 -16.10
N ALA A 102 1.54 8.50 -14.84
CA ALA A 102 0.92 7.28 -14.30
C ALA A 102 0.54 7.45 -12.82
N VAL A 103 -0.55 6.80 -12.44
CA VAL A 103 -0.95 6.57 -11.06
C VAL A 103 -0.85 5.07 -10.81
N ALA A 104 -0.02 4.68 -9.85
CA ALA A 104 0.17 3.30 -9.44
C ALA A 104 -0.44 3.11 -8.05
N VAL A 105 -1.24 2.07 -7.85
CA VAL A 105 -2.04 1.89 -6.64
C VAL A 105 -1.84 0.51 -6.03
N GLU A 106 -1.96 0.40 -4.70
CA GLU A 106 -1.92 -0.85 -3.93
C GLU A 106 -3.16 -1.70 -4.23
N ALA A 107 -3.21 -2.20 -5.46
CA ALA A 107 -4.28 -3.04 -5.99
C ALA A 107 -3.70 -3.98 -7.05
N ASP A 108 -4.43 -5.03 -7.40
CA ASP A 108 -3.99 -5.98 -8.40
C ASP A 108 -4.00 -5.43 -9.81
N TRP A 109 -3.04 -5.91 -10.58
CA TRP A 109 -2.84 -5.49 -11.96
C TRP A 109 -4.06 -5.68 -12.88
N PRO A 110 -4.76 -6.84 -12.88
CA PRO A 110 -5.91 -7.04 -13.79
C PRO A 110 -7.06 -6.09 -13.52
N ASP A 111 -7.37 -5.81 -12.25
CA ASP A 111 -8.49 -4.95 -11.86
C ASP A 111 -8.19 -3.49 -12.18
N ALA A 112 -6.96 -3.05 -11.87
CA ALA A 112 -6.49 -1.71 -12.22
C ALA A 112 -6.38 -1.52 -13.74
N LEU A 113 -6.05 -2.56 -14.52
CA LEU A 113 -6.03 -2.49 -15.98
C LEU A 113 -7.42 -2.17 -16.57
N ARG A 114 -8.49 -2.65 -15.94
CA ARG A 114 -9.85 -2.31 -16.35
C ARG A 114 -10.10 -0.80 -16.20
N VAL A 115 -9.67 -0.23 -15.07
CA VAL A 115 -9.72 1.23 -14.82
C VAL A 115 -8.80 1.97 -15.80
N ASP A 116 -7.59 1.50 -16.08
CA ASP A 116 -6.68 2.10 -17.07
C ASP A 116 -7.33 2.21 -18.46
N ARG A 117 -7.99 1.13 -18.90
CA ARG A 117 -8.72 1.13 -20.19
C ARG A 117 -9.82 2.19 -20.18
N TYR A 118 -10.59 2.30 -19.12
CA TYR A 118 -11.63 3.30 -18.98
C TYR A 118 -11.07 4.72 -19.01
N VAL A 119 -10.11 5.05 -18.17
CA VAL A 119 -9.56 6.42 -18.10
C VAL A 119 -8.84 6.83 -19.39
N ARG A 120 -8.29 5.87 -20.16
CA ARG A 120 -7.69 6.11 -21.49
C ARG A 120 -8.70 6.20 -22.63
N GLY A 121 -9.98 6.01 -22.37
CA GLY A 121 -10.99 6.09 -23.40
C GLY A 121 -11.04 4.90 -24.36
N LEU A 122 -10.56 3.75 -23.92
CA LEU A 122 -10.67 2.51 -24.70
C LEU A 122 -12.07 1.90 -24.56
N PRO A 123 -12.54 1.13 -25.57
CA PRO A 123 -13.84 0.47 -25.47
C PRO A 123 -13.96 -0.48 -24.28
N GLY A 124 -15.12 -0.51 -23.65
CA GLY A 124 -15.44 -1.36 -22.51
C GLY A 124 -16.50 -0.71 -21.62
N ASP A 125 -16.13 -0.33 -20.42
CA ASP A 125 -17.03 0.21 -19.42
C ASP A 125 -17.63 1.58 -19.80
N ALA A 126 -18.92 1.78 -19.49
CA ALA A 126 -19.65 2.98 -19.84
C ALA A 126 -19.38 4.16 -18.88
N ASN A 127 -19.00 3.84 -17.63
CA ASN A 127 -18.75 4.82 -16.58
C ASN A 127 -17.73 4.30 -15.57
N GLY A 128 -17.23 5.18 -14.69
CA GLY A 128 -16.21 4.84 -13.69
C GLY A 128 -16.68 3.81 -12.66
N ASN A 129 -17.96 3.79 -12.30
CA ASN A 129 -18.49 2.78 -11.39
C ASN A 129 -18.39 1.36 -11.99
N GLU A 130 -18.72 1.21 -13.28
CA GLU A 130 -18.50 -0.06 -13.99
C GLU A 130 -17.02 -0.42 -14.07
N ALA A 131 -16.15 0.52 -14.38
CA ALA A 131 -14.70 0.28 -14.43
C ALA A 131 -14.15 -0.19 -13.08
N LEU A 132 -14.64 0.37 -11.96
CA LEU A 132 -14.25 -0.03 -10.61
C LEU A 132 -14.87 -1.36 -10.17
N SER A 133 -15.88 -1.90 -10.87
CA SER A 133 -16.55 -3.15 -10.48
C SER A 133 -15.65 -4.40 -10.63
N GLY A 134 -14.43 -4.26 -11.15
CA GLY A 134 -13.39 -5.29 -11.12
C GLY A 134 -12.89 -5.60 -9.72
N PHE A 135 -12.80 -4.60 -8.86
CA PHE A 135 -12.35 -4.75 -7.46
C PHE A 135 -13.40 -5.48 -6.63
N ARG A 136 -13.40 -6.81 -6.67
CA ARG A 136 -14.39 -7.69 -6.05
C ARG A 136 -13.90 -8.37 -4.79
N ARG A 137 -12.59 -8.44 -4.59
CA ARG A 137 -12.01 -9.07 -3.42
C ARG A 137 -12.12 -8.17 -2.20
N PHE A 138 -12.15 -8.79 -1.04
CA PHE A 138 -12.05 -8.08 0.25
C PHE A 138 -10.69 -7.37 0.35
N PRO A 139 -10.67 -6.09 0.71
CA PRO A 139 -11.80 -5.20 1.00
C PRO A 139 -12.19 -4.37 -0.23
N THR A 140 -13.44 -4.49 -0.71
CA THR A 140 -13.91 -3.75 -1.89
C THR A 140 -13.88 -2.24 -1.71
N TRP A 141 -14.17 -1.73 -0.51
CA TRP A 141 -14.27 -0.29 -0.22
C TRP A 141 -12.94 0.49 -0.41
N MET A 142 -11.78 -0.16 -0.42
CA MET A 142 -10.51 0.51 -0.70
C MET A 142 -10.52 1.21 -2.05
N TRP A 143 -11.08 0.56 -3.08
CA TRP A 143 -11.09 1.12 -4.44
C TRP A 143 -12.51 1.46 -4.91
N ARG A 144 -13.55 0.82 -4.35
CA ARG A 144 -14.96 1.08 -4.68
C ARG A 144 -15.57 2.07 -3.68
N ASN A 145 -15.11 3.31 -3.71
CA ASN A 145 -15.63 4.42 -2.89
C ASN A 145 -15.80 5.69 -3.71
N THR A 146 -16.57 6.64 -3.18
CA THR A 146 -16.92 7.87 -3.88
C THR A 146 -15.71 8.72 -4.24
N ALA A 147 -14.68 8.79 -3.37
CA ALA A 147 -13.49 9.59 -3.61
C ALA A 147 -12.64 9.05 -4.77
N VAL A 148 -12.52 7.71 -4.87
CA VAL A 148 -11.84 7.05 -6.00
C VAL A 148 -12.64 7.19 -7.28
N LEU A 149 -13.96 7.04 -7.23
CA LEU A 149 -14.83 7.24 -8.40
C LEU A 149 -14.70 8.67 -8.95
N GLU A 150 -14.76 9.68 -8.10
CA GLU A 150 -14.58 11.10 -8.49
C GLU A 150 -13.20 11.33 -9.13
N PHE A 151 -12.15 10.67 -8.63
CA PHE A 151 -10.82 10.76 -9.22
C PHE A 151 -10.75 10.08 -10.59
N VAL A 152 -11.30 8.89 -10.74
CA VAL A 152 -11.32 8.11 -12.00
C VAL A 152 -12.10 8.85 -13.09
N GLU A 153 -13.27 9.44 -12.76
CA GLU A 153 -14.05 10.24 -13.68
C GLU A 153 -13.30 11.51 -14.10
N TRP A 154 -12.65 12.19 -13.15
CA TRP A 154 -11.82 13.35 -13.46
C TRP A 154 -10.66 12.94 -14.41
N LEU A 155 -9.97 11.82 -14.14
CA LEU A 155 -8.84 11.36 -14.95
C LEU A 155 -9.29 11.00 -16.39
N ARG A 156 -10.48 10.41 -16.52
CA ARG A 156 -11.13 10.15 -17.81
C ARG A 156 -11.34 11.46 -18.57
N GLY A 157 -11.92 12.47 -17.92
CA GLY A 157 -12.17 13.80 -18.50
C GLY A 157 -10.86 14.48 -18.91
N HIS A 158 -9.83 14.44 -18.06
CA HIS A 158 -8.49 14.97 -18.36
C HIS A 158 -7.89 14.30 -19.62
N ASN A 159 -7.90 12.98 -19.66
CA ASN A 159 -7.36 12.21 -20.78
C ASN A 159 -8.11 12.39 -22.10
N ALA A 160 -9.39 12.74 -22.06
CA ALA A 160 -10.18 12.97 -23.27
C ALA A 160 -9.66 14.15 -24.11
N ALA A 161 -8.99 15.11 -23.46
CA ALA A 161 -8.38 16.26 -24.13
C ALA A 161 -6.96 15.97 -24.68
N LEU A 162 -6.39 14.78 -24.42
CA LEU A 162 -5.01 14.44 -24.75
C LEU A 162 -4.91 13.43 -25.90
N PRO A 163 -3.86 13.52 -26.72
CA PRO A 163 -3.51 12.46 -27.66
C PRO A 163 -3.32 11.13 -26.93
N PRO A 164 -3.65 9.98 -27.55
CA PRO A 164 -3.56 8.66 -26.88
C PRO A 164 -2.21 8.35 -26.22
N ALA A 165 -1.09 8.78 -26.81
CA ALA A 165 0.25 8.57 -26.28
C ALA A 165 0.58 9.39 -25.03
N GLU A 166 -0.17 10.47 -24.78
CA GLU A 166 0.05 11.38 -23.64
C GLU A 166 -0.90 11.11 -22.48
N ARG A 167 -1.90 10.24 -22.69
CA ARG A 167 -2.89 9.93 -21.66
C ARG A 167 -2.25 9.29 -20.44
N VAL A 168 -2.63 9.78 -19.27
CA VAL A 168 -2.17 9.27 -17.98
C VAL A 168 -2.81 7.92 -17.69
N GLY A 169 -2.00 6.95 -17.25
CA GLY A 169 -2.46 5.60 -16.96
C GLY A 169 -2.76 5.36 -15.49
N PHE A 170 -3.49 4.26 -15.22
CA PHE A 170 -3.84 3.79 -13.89
C PHE A 170 -3.44 2.31 -13.74
N TYR A 171 -2.58 1.97 -12.78
CA TYR A 171 -1.93 0.67 -12.70
C TYR A 171 -1.96 0.10 -11.28
N GLY A 172 -2.22 -1.19 -11.16
CA GLY A 172 -2.06 -1.92 -9.90
C GLY A 172 -0.62 -2.38 -9.70
N ILE A 173 -0.19 -2.49 -8.46
CA ILE A 173 1.16 -2.96 -8.13
C ILE A 173 1.18 -4.17 -7.20
N ASP A 174 0.02 -4.66 -6.75
CA ASP A 174 -0.10 -5.78 -5.82
C ASP A 174 -0.11 -7.15 -6.51
N LEU A 175 -0.11 -8.23 -5.74
CA LEU A 175 0.18 -9.58 -6.24
C LEU A 175 -0.88 -10.67 -5.96
N TYR A 176 -2.04 -10.33 -5.43
CA TYR A 176 -2.99 -11.35 -4.95
C TYR A 176 -3.84 -12.03 -6.04
N SER A 177 -3.93 -11.47 -7.24
CA SER A 177 -4.77 -11.93 -8.35
C SER A 177 -4.16 -13.09 -9.15
N LEU A 178 -3.81 -14.21 -8.48
CA LEU A 178 -3.18 -15.37 -9.14
C LEU A 178 -3.99 -15.86 -10.34
N PHE A 179 -5.27 -16.15 -10.14
CA PHE A 179 -6.11 -16.80 -11.18
C PHE A 179 -6.56 -15.82 -12.26
N SER A 180 -6.97 -14.62 -11.91
CA SER A 180 -7.32 -13.60 -12.91
C SER A 180 -6.10 -13.19 -13.75
N SER A 181 -4.90 -13.23 -13.19
CA SER A 181 -3.67 -13.01 -13.95
C SER A 181 -3.33 -14.17 -14.88
N ILE A 182 -3.55 -15.42 -14.45
CA ILE A 182 -3.44 -16.61 -15.34
C ILE A 182 -4.39 -16.46 -16.54
N ASP A 183 -5.66 -16.14 -16.27
CA ASP A 183 -6.67 -15.96 -17.30
C ASP A 183 -6.32 -14.84 -18.27
N ALA A 184 -5.77 -13.71 -17.76
CA ALA A 184 -5.30 -12.61 -18.59
C ALA A 184 -4.13 -13.01 -19.52
N VAL A 185 -3.16 -13.78 -19.01
CA VAL A 185 -2.06 -14.33 -19.82
C VAL A 185 -2.58 -15.24 -20.91
N LEU A 186 -3.49 -16.16 -20.56
CA LEU A 186 -4.06 -17.12 -21.52
C LEU A 186 -4.88 -16.41 -22.60
N ALA A 187 -5.71 -15.43 -22.22
CA ALA A 187 -6.50 -14.64 -23.17
C ALA A 187 -5.63 -13.84 -24.16
N TYR A 188 -4.50 -13.30 -23.69
CA TYR A 188 -3.54 -12.65 -24.57
C TYR A 188 -2.91 -13.64 -25.55
N LEU A 189 -2.41 -14.78 -25.05
CA LEU A 189 -1.74 -15.78 -25.88
C LEU A 189 -2.69 -16.46 -26.87
N ASP A 190 -3.94 -16.69 -26.51
CA ASP A 190 -4.96 -17.25 -27.44
C ASP A 190 -5.15 -16.37 -28.68
N ARG A 191 -5.03 -15.07 -28.52
CA ARG A 191 -5.18 -14.11 -29.60
C ARG A 191 -3.89 -13.97 -30.44
N GLU A 192 -2.73 -13.94 -29.79
CA GLU A 192 -1.47 -13.57 -30.43
C GLU A 192 -0.63 -14.80 -30.85
N ASP A 193 -0.64 -15.89 -30.07
CA ASP A 193 0.15 -17.10 -30.28
C ASP A 193 -0.57 -18.35 -29.71
N PRO A 194 -1.56 -18.93 -30.41
CA PRO A 194 -2.29 -20.09 -29.93
C PRO A 194 -1.43 -21.30 -29.54
N PRO A 195 -0.30 -21.62 -30.23
CA PRO A 195 0.64 -22.64 -29.77
C PRO A 195 1.27 -22.32 -28.40
N ALA A 196 1.61 -21.06 -28.13
CA ALA A 196 2.11 -20.63 -26.81
C ALA A 196 1.00 -20.72 -25.74
N ALA A 197 -0.24 -20.38 -26.08
CA ALA A 197 -1.40 -20.53 -25.20
C ALA A 197 -1.56 -21.97 -24.74
N TRP A 198 -1.42 -22.96 -25.65
CA TRP A 198 -1.48 -24.37 -25.30
C TRP A 198 -0.37 -24.77 -24.32
N ARG A 199 0.87 -24.31 -24.53
CA ARG A 199 1.99 -24.54 -23.58
C ARG A 199 1.72 -23.92 -22.23
N ALA A 200 1.20 -22.67 -22.20
CA ALA A 200 0.88 -21.95 -20.98
C ALA A 200 -0.21 -22.67 -20.14
N ARG A 201 -1.29 -23.17 -20.79
CA ARG A 201 -2.32 -23.97 -20.09
C ARG A 201 -1.72 -25.20 -19.42
N ARG A 202 -0.81 -25.91 -20.10
CA ARG A 202 -0.15 -27.08 -19.50
C ARG A 202 0.72 -26.71 -18.30
N ARG A 203 1.39 -25.56 -18.34
CA ARG A 203 2.21 -25.07 -17.22
C ARG A 203 1.35 -24.65 -16.03
N TYR A 204 0.23 -23.97 -16.30
CA TYR A 204 -0.69 -23.51 -15.25
C TYR A 204 -1.65 -24.59 -14.75
N ALA A 205 -1.67 -25.77 -15.34
CA ALA A 205 -2.56 -26.87 -14.95
C ALA A 205 -2.36 -27.33 -13.48
N CYS A 206 -1.18 -27.08 -12.89
CA CYS A 206 -0.92 -27.38 -11.48
C CYS A 206 -1.78 -26.56 -10.50
N PHE A 207 -2.34 -25.42 -10.94
CA PHE A 207 -3.23 -24.59 -10.12
C PHE A 207 -4.72 -24.97 -10.25
N GLU A 208 -5.09 -25.81 -11.20
CA GLU A 208 -6.49 -26.03 -11.59
C GLU A 208 -7.37 -26.51 -10.42
N SER A 209 -6.82 -27.35 -9.54
CA SER A 209 -7.53 -27.84 -8.35
C SER A 209 -7.68 -26.81 -7.22
N TYR A 210 -7.07 -25.64 -7.36
CA TYR A 210 -7.05 -24.58 -6.35
C TYR A 210 -7.73 -23.29 -6.81
N ARG A 211 -8.46 -23.30 -7.92
CA ARG A 211 -9.05 -22.08 -8.53
C ARG A 211 -10.00 -21.31 -7.60
N GLU A 212 -10.60 -21.99 -6.65
CA GLU A 212 -11.51 -21.36 -5.69
C GLU A 212 -10.79 -20.84 -4.44
N ASP A 213 -9.54 -21.26 -4.21
CA ASP A 213 -8.78 -20.87 -3.01
C ASP A 213 -7.25 -20.99 -3.23
N ALA A 214 -6.60 -19.88 -3.51
CA ALA A 214 -5.15 -19.82 -3.67
C ALA A 214 -4.38 -20.07 -2.34
N GLN A 215 -5.01 -19.85 -1.19
CA GLN A 215 -4.40 -20.17 0.11
C GLN A 215 -4.33 -21.69 0.31
N ALA A 216 -5.35 -22.44 -0.18
CA ALA A 216 -5.30 -23.91 -0.17
C ALA A 216 -4.10 -24.44 -0.96
N TYR A 217 -3.73 -23.80 -2.08
CA TYR A 217 -2.48 -24.10 -2.80
C TYR A 217 -1.26 -23.90 -1.90
N GLY A 218 -1.14 -22.73 -1.27
CA GLY A 218 -0.03 -22.41 -0.39
C GLY A 218 0.08 -23.40 0.79
N TYR A 219 -1.05 -23.76 1.40
CA TYR A 219 -1.09 -24.76 2.46
C TYR A 219 -0.64 -26.14 1.97
N ALA A 220 -1.21 -26.63 0.87
CA ALA A 220 -0.91 -27.95 0.33
C ALA A 220 0.58 -28.10 -0.05
N THR A 221 1.17 -27.09 -0.67
CA THR A 221 2.59 -27.09 -1.06
C THR A 221 3.50 -26.98 0.16
N ARG A 222 3.18 -26.09 1.12
CA ARG A 222 3.99 -25.89 2.33
C ARG A 222 4.11 -27.16 3.17
N PHE A 223 3.05 -27.96 3.24
CA PHE A 223 3.02 -29.18 4.04
C PHE A 223 3.30 -30.46 3.21
N GLY A 224 3.79 -30.30 1.96
CA GLY A 224 4.18 -31.42 1.12
C GLY A 224 3.05 -32.32 0.61
N MET A 225 1.80 -31.80 0.62
CA MET A 225 0.62 -32.53 0.12
C MET A 225 0.47 -32.40 -1.40
N SER A 226 1.12 -31.40 -2.01
CA SER A 226 1.15 -31.18 -3.46
C SER A 226 2.54 -30.66 -3.86
N PRO A 227 3.04 -30.98 -5.07
CA PRO A 227 4.21 -30.31 -5.63
C PRO A 227 3.89 -28.82 -5.87
N ASP A 228 4.92 -27.98 -5.81
CA ASP A 228 4.78 -26.56 -6.19
C ASP A 228 4.75 -26.37 -7.72
N CYS A 229 4.38 -25.15 -8.12
CA CYS A 229 4.30 -24.76 -9.53
C CYS A 229 5.47 -23.83 -9.94
N GLU A 230 6.49 -23.64 -9.11
CA GLU A 230 7.55 -22.64 -9.31
C GLU A 230 8.23 -22.76 -10.68
N ASP A 231 8.71 -23.94 -11.03
CA ASP A 231 9.39 -24.17 -12.32
C ASP A 231 8.48 -23.86 -13.51
N ALA A 232 7.19 -24.18 -13.40
CA ALA A 232 6.19 -23.97 -14.45
C ALA A 232 5.94 -22.48 -14.68
N VAL A 233 5.75 -21.69 -13.61
CA VAL A 233 5.49 -20.24 -13.73
C VAL A 233 6.74 -19.47 -14.16
N VAL A 234 7.91 -19.87 -13.69
CA VAL A 234 9.20 -19.29 -14.12
C VAL A 234 9.44 -19.56 -15.61
N ALA A 235 9.20 -20.79 -16.08
CA ALA A 235 9.32 -21.14 -17.49
C ALA A 235 8.35 -20.34 -18.35
N GLN A 236 7.10 -20.14 -17.89
CA GLN A 236 6.11 -19.34 -18.62
C GLN A 236 6.54 -17.88 -18.75
N LEU A 237 6.96 -17.25 -17.64
CA LEU A 237 7.46 -15.88 -17.69
C LEU A 237 8.68 -15.74 -18.59
N ARG A 238 9.62 -16.68 -18.51
CA ARG A 238 10.83 -16.69 -19.36
C ARG A 238 10.49 -16.78 -20.84
N ASP A 239 9.54 -17.62 -21.21
CA ASP A 239 9.06 -17.71 -22.60
C ASP A 239 8.49 -16.38 -23.07
N MET A 240 7.65 -15.72 -22.28
CA MET A 240 7.06 -14.43 -22.67
C MET A 240 8.14 -13.34 -22.83
N LEU A 241 9.13 -13.29 -21.97
CA LEU A 241 10.24 -12.32 -22.04
C LEU A 241 11.20 -12.61 -23.22
N SER A 242 11.43 -13.88 -23.56
CA SER A 242 12.33 -14.26 -24.68
C SER A 242 11.71 -13.97 -26.04
N HIS A 243 10.41 -14.14 -26.20
CA HIS A 243 9.67 -13.75 -27.40
C HIS A 243 9.72 -12.24 -27.67
N ARG A 244 9.87 -11.42 -26.61
CA ARG A 244 10.05 -9.97 -26.74
C ARG A 244 11.26 -9.59 -27.61
N ALA A 245 12.40 -10.27 -27.42
CA ALA A 245 13.62 -9.98 -28.19
C ALA A 245 13.50 -10.37 -29.67
N ALA A 246 12.78 -11.47 -29.96
CA ALA A 246 12.55 -11.94 -31.33
C ALA A 246 11.49 -11.11 -32.07
N GLN A 247 10.48 -10.59 -31.37
CA GLN A 247 9.38 -9.81 -31.93
C GLN A 247 9.67 -8.30 -31.99
N ALA A 248 10.65 -7.79 -31.27
CA ALA A 248 11.06 -6.38 -31.37
C ALA A 248 11.42 -5.96 -32.80
N ALA A 249 11.90 -6.92 -33.63
CA ALA A 249 12.13 -6.72 -35.05
C ALA A 249 10.83 -6.70 -35.92
N LEU A 250 9.68 -7.14 -35.34
CA LEU A 250 8.37 -7.21 -36.02
C LEU A 250 7.38 -6.15 -35.45
N GLU A 251 7.81 -5.33 -34.52
CA GLU A 251 6.99 -4.40 -33.70
C GLU A 251 6.30 -3.26 -34.47
N ALA A 252 6.47 -3.15 -35.78
CA ALA A 252 5.65 -2.24 -36.57
C ALA A 252 4.14 -2.62 -36.64
N ARG A 253 3.71 -3.76 -36.05
CA ARG A 253 2.35 -4.31 -36.20
C ARG A 253 1.67 -4.85 -34.95
N GLY A 254 2.32 -4.88 -33.79
CA GLY A 254 1.75 -5.46 -32.54
C GLY A 254 1.41 -4.40 -31.51
N ASP A 255 0.38 -4.66 -30.69
CA ASP A 255 0.02 -3.82 -29.56
C ASP A 255 1.04 -4.01 -28.40
N ALA A 256 2.06 -3.16 -28.37
CA ALA A 256 3.12 -3.17 -27.35
C ALA A 256 2.56 -3.03 -25.92
N ALA A 257 1.43 -2.32 -25.77
CA ALA A 257 0.76 -2.17 -24.47
C ALA A 257 0.11 -3.48 -24.04
N ALA A 258 -0.62 -4.18 -24.93
CA ALA A 258 -1.24 -5.46 -24.59
C ALA A 258 -0.20 -6.51 -24.18
N ARG A 259 0.95 -6.54 -24.89
CA ARG A 259 2.06 -7.40 -24.50
C ARG A 259 2.62 -7.06 -23.12
N PHE A 260 2.88 -5.78 -22.86
CA PHE A 260 3.36 -5.34 -21.54
C PHE A 260 2.41 -5.77 -20.43
N HIS A 261 1.10 -5.60 -20.61
CA HIS A 261 0.11 -6.05 -19.65
C HIS A 261 0.14 -7.58 -19.45
N ALA A 262 0.29 -8.36 -20.48
CA ALA A 262 0.42 -9.82 -20.38
C ALA A 262 1.71 -10.25 -19.66
N GLU A 263 2.84 -9.57 -19.92
CA GLU A 263 4.10 -9.78 -19.21
C GLU A 263 3.98 -9.45 -17.72
N GLN A 264 3.28 -8.36 -17.36
CA GLN A 264 3.04 -8.02 -15.95
C GLN A 264 2.16 -9.07 -15.25
N ASN A 265 1.10 -9.55 -15.89
CA ASN A 265 0.31 -10.66 -15.35
C ASN A 265 1.15 -11.92 -15.13
N ALA A 266 2.06 -12.27 -16.06
CA ALA A 266 2.93 -13.43 -15.88
C ALA A 266 3.96 -13.23 -14.74
N ARG A 267 4.45 -12.00 -14.53
CA ARG A 267 5.28 -11.64 -13.36
C ARG A 267 4.50 -11.79 -12.07
N LEU A 268 3.25 -11.31 -12.07
CA LEU A 268 2.34 -11.42 -10.94
C LEU A 268 2.09 -12.90 -10.60
N VAL A 269 1.76 -13.76 -11.58
CA VAL A 269 1.57 -15.21 -11.35
C VAL A 269 2.80 -15.83 -10.68
N ARG A 270 4.02 -15.52 -11.14
CA ARG A 270 5.25 -15.99 -10.50
C ARG A 270 5.37 -15.52 -9.04
N SER A 271 5.08 -14.25 -8.80
CA SER A 271 5.23 -13.67 -7.47
C SER A 271 4.13 -14.12 -6.52
N ALA A 272 2.89 -14.27 -7.00
CA ALA A 272 1.76 -14.80 -6.26
C ALA A 272 1.99 -16.27 -5.86
N GLU A 273 2.48 -17.11 -6.80
CA GLU A 273 2.86 -18.49 -6.50
C GLU A 273 3.81 -18.54 -5.30
N ARG A 274 4.91 -17.77 -5.39
CA ARG A 274 5.89 -17.71 -4.33
C ARG A 274 5.33 -17.16 -3.02
N TYR A 275 4.46 -16.15 -3.09
CA TYR A 275 3.79 -15.56 -1.94
C TYR A 275 2.93 -16.59 -1.20
N TYR A 276 1.99 -17.26 -1.91
CA TYR A 276 1.12 -18.27 -1.31
C TYR A 276 1.90 -19.43 -0.71
N ARG A 277 2.95 -19.89 -1.36
CA ARG A 277 3.83 -20.95 -0.86
C ARG A 277 4.61 -20.54 0.40
N THR A 278 4.93 -19.25 0.58
CA THR A 278 5.73 -18.75 1.72
C THR A 278 4.88 -18.19 2.86
N MET A 279 3.63 -17.80 2.63
CA MET A 279 2.80 -17.10 3.62
C MET A 279 2.63 -17.85 4.95
N PHE A 280 2.58 -19.18 4.93
CA PHE A 280 2.53 -20.03 6.12
C PHE A 280 3.90 -20.25 6.77
N GLY A 281 4.98 -19.69 6.22
CA GLY A 281 6.35 -19.83 6.72
C GLY A 281 6.83 -18.69 7.62
N GLY A 282 6.09 -17.59 7.67
CA GLY A 282 6.41 -16.44 8.51
C GLY A 282 6.09 -15.10 7.83
N ARG A 283 5.62 -14.14 8.64
CA ARG A 283 5.17 -12.81 8.24
C ARG A 283 6.23 -12.04 7.45
N VAL A 284 7.47 -11.96 7.97
CA VAL A 284 8.54 -11.16 7.35
C VAL A 284 8.81 -11.59 5.91
N ALA A 285 8.83 -12.91 5.65
CA ALA A 285 9.12 -13.42 4.32
C ALA A 285 8.03 -13.08 3.29
N SER A 286 6.76 -13.23 3.65
CA SER A 286 5.63 -12.90 2.78
C SER A 286 5.49 -11.39 2.58
N TRP A 287 5.68 -10.58 3.62
CA TRP A 287 5.71 -9.12 3.54
C TRP A 287 6.78 -8.64 2.58
N ASN A 288 8.02 -9.06 2.79
CA ASN A 288 9.16 -8.67 1.97
C ASN A 288 8.99 -9.06 0.50
N LEU A 289 8.37 -10.20 0.25
CA LEU A 289 8.07 -10.65 -1.11
C LEU A 289 7.03 -9.77 -1.79
N ARG A 290 5.96 -9.39 -1.07
CA ARG A 290 4.91 -8.50 -1.58
C ARG A 290 5.48 -7.14 -1.94
N ASP A 291 6.21 -6.51 -1.03
CA ASP A 291 6.80 -5.20 -1.28
C ASP A 291 7.88 -5.21 -2.37
N SER A 292 8.66 -6.29 -2.45
CA SER A 292 9.60 -6.48 -3.56
C SER A 292 8.89 -6.60 -4.91
N HIS A 293 7.74 -7.30 -4.97
CA HIS A 293 6.92 -7.37 -6.19
C HIS A 293 6.37 -6.00 -6.59
N MET A 294 5.88 -5.22 -5.64
CA MET A 294 5.39 -3.86 -5.90
C MET A 294 6.50 -2.99 -6.52
N VAL A 295 7.72 -3.07 -6.00
CA VAL A 295 8.87 -2.34 -6.57
C VAL A 295 9.27 -2.87 -7.94
N GLU A 296 9.34 -4.19 -8.14
CA GLU A 296 9.60 -4.78 -9.46
C GLU A 296 8.56 -4.32 -10.51
N THR A 297 7.30 -4.18 -10.09
CA THR A 297 6.21 -3.69 -10.95
C THR A 297 6.38 -2.21 -11.28
N LEU A 298 6.70 -1.36 -10.29
CA LEU A 298 6.98 0.07 -10.48
C LEU A 298 8.17 0.29 -11.40
N GLU A 299 9.25 -0.48 -11.27
CA GLU A 299 10.42 -0.40 -12.14
C GLU A 299 10.11 -0.84 -13.58
N ALA A 300 9.35 -1.92 -13.73
CA ALA A 300 8.91 -2.37 -15.04
C ALA A 300 8.01 -1.32 -15.71
N LEU A 301 7.11 -0.70 -14.95
CA LEU A 301 6.25 0.39 -15.42
C LEU A 301 7.08 1.62 -15.80
N ARG A 302 8.02 2.05 -14.95
CA ARG A 302 8.94 3.16 -15.24
C ARG A 302 9.71 2.93 -16.54
N HIS A 303 10.26 1.73 -16.71
CA HIS A 303 10.96 1.37 -17.93
C HIS A 303 10.04 1.42 -19.15
N HIS A 304 8.86 0.81 -19.08
CA HIS A 304 7.88 0.80 -20.17
C HIS A 304 7.46 2.21 -20.59
N LEU A 305 7.10 3.06 -19.64
CA LEU A 305 6.69 4.43 -19.88
C LEU A 305 7.85 5.33 -20.37
N GLY A 306 9.09 5.00 -20.01
CA GLY A 306 10.29 5.73 -20.41
C GLY A 306 10.72 5.46 -21.85
N THR A 307 10.34 4.33 -22.46
CA THR A 307 10.79 3.96 -23.81
C THR A 307 10.33 4.95 -24.90
N ALA A 308 9.20 5.63 -24.68
CA ALA A 308 8.63 6.60 -25.63
C ALA A 308 8.89 8.06 -25.22
N ARG A 309 9.69 8.33 -24.19
CA ARG A 309 9.91 9.67 -23.62
C ARG A 309 11.39 10.02 -23.55
N SER A 310 11.70 11.31 -23.68
CA SER A 310 13.08 11.83 -23.55
C SER A 310 13.49 12.05 -22.09
N ALA A 311 12.54 12.18 -21.18
CA ALA A 311 12.75 12.35 -19.75
C ALA A 311 12.20 11.14 -18.96
N ALA A 312 12.74 10.90 -17.76
CA ALA A 312 12.23 9.89 -16.85
C ALA A 312 10.73 10.14 -16.54
N PRO A 313 9.89 9.11 -16.63
CA PRO A 313 8.46 9.25 -16.34
C PRO A 313 8.25 9.52 -14.84
N ARG A 314 7.32 10.41 -14.51
CA ARG A 314 6.88 10.64 -13.13
C ARG A 314 5.66 9.80 -12.82
N ILE A 315 5.69 9.12 -11.68
CA ILE A 315 4.67 8.17 -11.23
C ILE A 315 4.20 8.60 -9.84
N ALA A 316 2.90 8.82 -9.66
CA ALA A 316 2.29 8.95 -8.34
C ALA A 316 1.92 7.55 -7.83
N VAL A 317 2.31 7.23 -6.61
CA VAL A 317 2.07 5.90 -5.99
C VAL A 317 1.15 6.08 -4.80
N TRP A 318 0.04 5.33 -4.75
CA TRP A 318 -0.92 5.33 -3.64
C TRP A 318 -0.88 3.98 -2.93
N ALA A 319 -0.45 3.98 -1.70
CA ALA A 319 -0.49 2.79 -0.83
C ALA A 319 -0.52 3.22 0.64
N HIS A 320 -0.64 2.25 1.54
CA HIS A 320 -0.59 2.50 2.96
C HIS A 320 0.78 3.05 3.41
N ASN A 321 0.82 3.84 4.48
CA ASN A 321 2.06 4.36 5.07
C ASN A 321 3.08 3.26 5.39
N SER A 322 2.63 2.07 5.77
CA SER A 322 3.52 0.93 6.07
C SER A 322 4.28 0.42 4.86
N HIS A 323 3.74 0.62 3.65
CA HIS A 323 4.43 0.30 2.40
C HIS A 323 5.29 1.47 1.90
N LEU A 324 4.85 2.72 2.09
CA LEU A 324 5.46 3.88 1.45
C LEU A 324 6.43 4.67 2.33
N GLY A 325 6.38 4.52 3.66
CA GLY A 325 7.40 5.07 4.55
C GLY A 325 8.68 4.21 4.53
N ASP A 326 9.84 4.78 4.82
CA ASP A 326 11.09 4.01 4.91
C ASP A 326 11.08 3.07 6.12
N ALA A 327 11.04 1.76 5.89
CA ALA A 327 10.92 0.74 6.94
C ALA A 327 12.08 0.78 7.95
N ARG A 328 13.28 1.22 7.55
CA ARG A 328 14.46 1.35 8.44
C ARG A 328 14.23 2.34 9.58
N ALA A 329 13.25 3.22 9.45
CA ALA A 329 12.86 4.17 10.49
C ALA A 329 11.84 3.60 11.49
N THR A 330 11.50 2.32 11.42
CA THR A 330 10.45 1.66 12.18
C THR A 330 10.94 0.41 12.88
N GLU A 331 10.24 -0.03 13.93
CA GLU A 331 10.53 -1.31 14.58
C GLU A 331 10.31 -2.52 13.65
N LEU A 332 9.47 -2.38 12.60
CA LEU A 332 9.26 -3.43 11.62
C LEU A 332 10.54 -3.70 10.82
N GLY A 333 11.25 -2.62 10.44
CA GLY A 333 12.56 -2.74 9.81
C GLY A 333 13.63 -3.34 10.72
N GLU A 334 13.57 -3.04 12.05
CA GLU A 334 14.46 -3.67 13.04
C GLU A 334 14.21 -5.19 13.14
N HIS A 335 13.00 -5.67 12.82
CA HIS A 335 12.63 -7.08 12.75
C HIS A 335 12.88 -7.73 11.39
N GLY A 336 13.47 -7.01 10.42
CA GLY A 336 13.88 -7.54 9.12
C GLY A 336 12.85 -7.36 8.00
N GLU A 337 11.80 -6.58 8.22
CA GLU A 337 10.89 -6.16 7.15
C GLU A 337 11.51 -5.00 6.35
N TRP A 338 11.36 -5.05 5.04
CA TRP A 338 11.55 -3.90 4.15
C TRP A 338 10.25 -3.58 3.44
N ASN A 339 10.21 -2.41 2.80
CA ASN A 339 9.01 -1.99 2.09
C ASN A 339 9.34 -1.18 0.83
N VAL A 340 8.30 -0.82 0.08
CA VAL A 340 8.39 -0.04 -1.17
C VAL A 340 9.14 1.27 -0.96
N GLY A 341 8.83 2.03 0.10
CA GLY A 341 9.47 3.31 0.39
C GLY A 341 10.97 3.18 0.62
N GLN A 342 11.41 2.18 1.41
CA GLN A 342 12.83 1.88 1.61
C GLN A 342 13.50 1.52 0.29
N LEU A 343 12.96 0.55 -0.44
CA LEU A 343 13.60 0.01 -1.65
C LEU A 343 13.71 1.07 -2.75
N LEU A 344 12.66 1.90 -2.95
CA LEU A 344 12.72 3.00 -3.92
C LEU A 344 13.69 4.09 -3.47
N ARG A 345 13.78 4.39 -2.18
CA ARG A 345 14.77 5.35 -1.67
C ARG A 345 16.21 4.83 -1.83
N GLU A 346 16.44 3.54 -1.64
CA GLU A 346 17.75 2.92 -1.89
C GLU A 346 18.13 2.95 -3.37
N GLY A 347 17.17 2.70 -4.27
CA GLY A 347 17.42 2.67 -5.72
C GLY A 347 17.49 4.06 -6.38
N HIS A 348 16.70 5.02 -5.90
CA HIS A 348 16.49 6.32 -6.56
C HIS A 348 16.87 7.54 -5.71
N GLY A 349 17.23 7.35 -4.43
CA GLY A 349 17.62 8.47 -3.55
C GLY A 349 16.53 9.54 -3.48
N ASN A 350 16.91 10.77 -3.79
CA ASN A 350 16.00 11.92 -3.76
C ASN A 350 14.97 11.98 -4.90
N ALA A 351 15.09 11.13 -5.91
CA ALA A 351 14.07 11.00 -6.95
C ALA A 351 12.83 10.20 -6.46
N ALA A 352 12.88 9.61 -5.26
CA ALA A 352 11.71 9.15 -4.52
C ALA A 352 11.35 10.16 -3.43
N ALA A 353 10.10 10.66 -3.43
CA ALA A 353 9.58 11.57 -2.41
C ALA A 353 8.44 10.87 -1.65
N LEU A 354 8.58 10.75 -0.34
CA LEU A 354 7.72 9.98 0.55
C LEU A 354 6.86 10.91 1.39
N LEU A 355 5.55 10.90 1.17
CA LEU A 355 4.56 11.67 1.93
C LEU A 355 3.75 10.72 2.81
N GLY A 356 3.83 10.88 4.13
CA GLY A 356 2.98 10.19 5.10
C GLY A 356 1.76 11.01 5.50
N PHE A 357 0.72 10.31 5.97
CA PHE A 357 -0.46 10.92 6.59
C PHE A 357 -0.64 10.41 8.02
N ALA A 358 -1.24 11.25 8.87
CA ALA A 358 -1.61 10.92 10.24
C ALA A 358 -2.97 11.52 10.60
N THR A 359 -3.70 10.87 11.51
CA THR A 359 -4.95 11.38 12.08
C THR A 359 -5.03 11.04 13.56
N ASP A 360 -5.61 11.94 14.36
CA ASP A 360 -5.79 11.68 15.79
C ASP A 360 -7.05 10.85 16.05
N HIS A 361 -8.20 11.24 15.52
CA HIS A 361 -9.47 10.59 15.80
C HIS A 361 -10.44 10.70 14.62
N GLY A 362 -11.63 10.09 14.77
CA GLY A 362 -12.70 10.20 13.77
C GLY A 362 -13.42 8.89 13.53
N SER A 363 -13.61 8.53 12.26
CA SER A 363 -14.18 7.24 11.87
C SER A 363 -13.45 6.65 10.67
N VAL A 364 -13.50 5.35 10.53
CA VAL A 364 -12.87 4.58 9.45
C VAL A 364 -13.80 3.47 8.98
N ALA A 365 -13.81 3.21 7.69
CA ALA A 365 -14.41 2.01 7.12
C ALA A 365 -13.43 0.85 7.28
N ALA A 366 -13.78 -0.18 8.04
CA ALA A 366 -12.94 -1.35 8.29
C ALA A 366 -13.80 -2.54 8.68
N ALA A 367 -13.25 -3.77 8.58
CA ALA A 367 -13.89 -4.97 9.09
C ALA A 367 -13.40 -5.32 10.51
N SER A 368 -14.12 -6.20 11.21
CA SER A 368 -13.66 -6.80 12.48
C SER A 368 -12.79 -8.02 12.26
N ASP A 369 -12.99 -8.72 11.17
CA ASP A 369 -12.26 -9.93 10.75
C ASP A 369 -12.07 -9.96 9.24
N TRP A 370 -11.19 -10.86 8.77
CA TRP A 370 -10.98 -11.12 7.34
C TRP A 370 -12.28 -11.63 6.69
N ASP A 371 -12.57 -11.14 5.49
CA ASP A 371 -13.84 -11.36 4.78
C ASP A 371 -15.08 -10.93 5.57
N GLY A 372 -14.88 -10.20 6.67
CA GLY A 372 -15.98 -9.66 7.46
C GLY A 372 -16.70 -8.52 6.76
N PRO A 373 -17.94 -8.21 7.18
CA PRO A 373 -18.69 -7.10 6.63
C PRO A 373 -17.98 -5.76 6.91
N LEU A 374 -18.18 -4.81 6.00
CA LEU A 374 -17.78 -3.43 6.24
C LEU A 374 -18.53 -2.85 7.44
N GLU A 375 -17.79 -2.23 8.33
CA GLU A 375 -18.31 -1.48 9.48
C GLU A 375 -17.73 -0.07 9.47
N ILE A 376 -18.54 0.90 9.93
CA ILE A 376 -18.03 2.25 10.23
C ILE A 376 -17.60 2.27 11.69
N LYS A 377 -16.29 2.27 11.92
CA LYS A 377 -15.70 2.18 13.25
C LYS A 377 -15.18 3.53 13.70
N ARG A 378 -15.31 3.80 15.02
CA ARG A 378 -14.72 4.99 15.62
C ARG A 378 -13.21 4.78 15.78
N VAL A 379 -12.42 5.69 15.22
CA VAL A 379 -10.99 5.80 15.50
C VAL A 379 -10.83 6.48 16.85
N GLN A 380 -10.16 5.79 17.78
CA GLN A 380 -9.91 6.31 19.13
C GLN A 380 -8.95 7.50 19.07
N PRO A 381 -9.01 8.46 20.04
CA PRO A 381 -7.97 9.47 20.17
C PRO A 381 -6.58 8.85 20.24
N GLY A 382 -5.60 9.49 19.66
CA GLY A 382 -4.21 9.03 19.64
C GLY A 382 -3.71 8.63 21.03
N LEU A 383 -3.04 7.51 21.14
CA LEU A 383 -2.50 7.03 22.42
C LEU A 383 -1.51 8.03 23.02
N ALA A 384 -1.59 8.25 24.31
CA ALA A 384 -0.64 9.12 25.01
C ALA A 384 0.81 8.72 24.69
N GLY A 385 1.60 9.66 24.18
CA GLY A 385 2.98 9.43 23.76
C GLY A 385 3.14 8.98 22.31
N SER A 386 2.06 8.80 21.53
CA SER A 386 2.12 8.59 20.10
C SER A 386 2.42 9.87 19.32
N TRP A 387 2.70 9.73 18.02
CA TRP A 387 2.84 10.85 17.12
C TRP A 387 1.51 11.57 16.90
N GLU A 388 0.41 10.82 16.79
CA GLU A 388 -0.94 11.34 16.59
C GLU A 388 -1.35 12.26 17.77
N ALA A 389 -1.17 11.81 19.00
CA ALA A 389 -1.43 12.62 20.19
C ALA A 389 -0.54 13.86 20.27
N LEU A 390 0.75 13.75 19.89
CA LEU A 390 1.65 14.91 19.84
C LEU A 390 1.20 15.94 18.78
N PHE A 391 0.74 15.47 17.62
CA PHE A 391 0.26 16.34 16.57
C PHE A 391 -1.05 17.03 16.96
N HIS A 392 -1.97 16.30 17.57
CA HIS A 392 -3.19 16.84 18.16
C HIS A 392 -2.91 17.94 19.20
N ASP A 393 -1.94 17.71 20.08
CA ASP A 393 -1.54 18.67 21.13
C ASP A 393 -1.00 20.00 20.57
N THR A 394 -0.68 20.10 19.27
CA THR A 394 -0.32 21.40 18.65
C THR A 394 -1.51 22.35 18.58
N GLY A 395 -2.75 21.85 18.66
CA GLY A 395 -3.96 22.62 18.46
C GLY A 395 -4.22 23.06 17.01
N ILE A 396 -3.43 22.56 16.05
CA ILE A 396 -3.58 22.86 14.61
C ILE A 396 -4.27 21.69 13.93
N ALA A 397 -5.53 21.85 13.58
CA ALA A 397 -6.36 20.76 13.08
C ALA A 397 -5.86 20.13 11.76
N ARG A 398 -5.22 20.91 10.89
CA ARG A 398 -4.68 20.43 9.61
C ARG A 398 -3.37 21.14 9.31
N PHE A 399 -2.31 20.38 9.10
CA PHE A 399 -1.01 20.94 8.74
C PHE A 399 -0.15 19.96 7.95
N ALA A 400 0.85 20.52 7.24
CA ALA A 400 1.95 19.78 6.65
C ALA A 400 3.25 20.08 7.39
N LEU A 401 4.12 19.07 7.53
CA LEU A 401 5.51 19.17 7.96
C LEU A 401 6.41 18.80 6.79
N LEU A 402 7.32 19.69 6.41
CA LEU A 402 8.40 19.34 5.49
C LEU A 402 9.59 18.85 6.32
N LEU A 403 9.85 17.54 6.25
CA LEU A 403 10.83 16.84 7.07
C LEU A 403 12.21 16.82 6.38
N ARG A 404 12.21 16.62 5.05
CA ARG A 404 13.45 16.61 4.25
C ARG A 404 14.20 17.93 4.37
N GLY A 405 15.44 17.88 4.88
CA GLY A 405 16.31 19.05 4.99
C GLY A 405 16.08 19.93 6.23
N SER A 406 15.10 19.64 7.08
CA SER A 406 14.87 20.36 8.34
C SER A 406 15.73 19.82 9.47
N GLY A 407 16.85 20.46 9.78
CA GLY A 407 17.73 20.07 10.88
C GLY A 407 17.07 20.15 12.27
N GLU A 408 16.20 21.15 12.51
CA GLU A 408 15.47 21.29 13.78
C GLU A 408 14.46 20.17 13.97
N LEU A 409 13.64 19.83 12.95
CA LEU A 409 12.71 18.70 13.02
C LEU A 409 13.46 17.38 13.13
N ALA A 410 14.60 17.22 12.41
CA ALA A 410 15.41 16.01 12.51
C ALA A 410 15.86 15.75 13.95
N GLN A 411 16.24 16.79 14.69
CA GLN A 411 16.64 16.70 16.09
C GLN A 411 15.42 16.49 17.01
N ALA A 412 14.34 17.24 16.82
CA ALA A 412 13.15 17.20 17.67
C ALA A 412 12.37 15.87 17.54
N LEU A 413 12.34 15.26 16.35
CA LEU A 413 11.62 14.01 16.04
C LEU A 413 12.55 12.78 15.99
N ALA A 414 13.79 12.89 16.49
CA ALA A 414 14.78 11.80 16.47
C ALA A 414 14.39 10.59 17.31
N MET A 415 13.68 10.81 18.42
CA MET A 415 13.27 9.73 19.33
C MET A 415 12.05 8.99 18.75
N PRO A 416 12.08 7.65 18.73
CA PRO A 416 10.94 6.88 18.24
C PRO A 416 9.74 7.05 19.18
N ARG A 417 8.54 7.09 18.60
CA ARG A 417 7.25 7.06 19.30
C ARG A 417 6.32 6.08 18.60
N LEU A 418 5.26 5.73 19.28
CA LEU A 418 4.16 4.99 18.68
C LEU A 418 3.59 5.76 17.51
N GLN A 419 3.36 5.06 16.41
CA GLN A 419 2.68 5.54 15.21
C GLN A 419 1.55 4.59 14.87
N ARG A 420 0.37 5.13 14.60
CA ARG A 420 -0.82 4.35 14.24
C ARG A 420 -0.77 3.91 12.77
N ALA A 421 -1.18 2.66 12.54
CA ALA A 421 -1.44 2.12 11.21
C ALA A 421 -2.71 1.26 11.27
N ILE A 422 -3.75 1.66 10.57
CA ILE A 422 -5.00 0.92 10.47
C ILE A 422 -5.09 0.33 9.06
N GLY A 423 -4.99 -1.00 8.96
CA GLY A 423 -5.21 -1.72 7.71
C GLY A 423 -6.70 -1.83 7.38
N VAL A 424 -7.09 -2.96 6.77
CA VAL A 424 -8.49 -3.26 6.42
C VAL A 424 -9.28 -3.81 7.59
N ILE A 425 -8.60 -4.29 8.63
CA ILE A 425 -9.17 -4.71 9.91
C ILE A 425 -8.85 -3.66 10.95
N TYR A 426 -9.84 -3.30 11.76
CA TYR A 426 -9.65 -2.42 12.89
C TYR A 426 -10.42 -2.92 14.11
N ARG A 427 -9.68 -3.17 15.21
CA ARG A 427 -10.21 -3.59 16.52
C ARG A 427 -9.80 -2.58 17.57
N PRO A 428 -10.65 -1.60 17.90
CA PRO A 428 -10.34 -0.55 18.87
C PRO A 428 -9.92 -1.10 20.25
N GLU A 429 -10.42 -2.27 20.63
CA GLU A 429 -10.17 -2.92 21.93
C GLU A 429 -8.72 -3.39 22.08
N THR A 430 -8.06 -3.73 20.96
CA THR A 430 -6.67 -4.20 20.93
C THR A 430 -5.74 -3.22 20.21
N GLU A 431 -6.19 -1.99 19.95
CA GLU A 431 -5.51 -1.00 19.10
C GLU A 431 -4.03 -0.83 19.44
N ARG A 432 -3.69 -0.76 20.77
CA ARG A 432 -2.31 -0.58 21.21
C ARG A 432 -1.38 -1.70 20.74
N GLN A 433 -1.85 -2.92 20.68
CA GLN A 433 -1.07 -4.10 20.33
C GLN A 433 -1.09 -4.39 18.83
N SER A 434 -2.20 -4.09 18.15
CA SER A 434 -2.45 -4.51 16.78
C SER A 434 -2.28 -3.38 15.74
N HIS A 435 -2.31 -2.11 16.17
CA HIS A 435 -2.34 -0.97 15.25
C HIS A 435 -1.32 0.13 15.57
N TYR A 436 -0.35 -0.14 16.44
CA TYR A 436 0.72 0.80 16.76
C TYR A 436 2.08 0.10 16.71
N PHE A 437 3.05 0.79 16.15
CA PHE A 437 4.46 0.39 16.13
C PHE A 437 5.35 1.61 16.39
N MET A 438 6.60 1.37 16.79
CA MET A 438 7.56 2.45 17.02
C MET A 438 8.13 2.96 15.70
N ALA A 439 8.13 4.29 15.51
CA ALA A 439 8.63 4.92 14.29
C ALA A 439 9.29 6.29 14.53
N ARG A 440 10.14 6.71 13.59
CA ARG A 440 10.78 8.02 13.51
C ARG A 440 10.34 8.73 12.24
N PRO A 441 9.25 9.51 12.23
CA PRO A 441 8.67 10.11 11.03
C PRO A 441 9.66 10.91 10.19
N VAL A 442 10.61 11.60 10.82
CA VAL A 442 11.63 12.40 10.14
C VAL A 442 12.60 11.58 9.28
N GLN A 443 12.76 10.30 9.58
CA GLN A 443 13.55 9.35 8.80
C GLN A 443 12.66 8.54 7.86
N GLN A 444 11.40 8.35 8.22
CA GLN A 444 10.43 7.55 7.50
C GLN A 444 9.88 8.28 6.27
N PHE A 445 9.62 9.61 6.37
CA PHE A 445 9.00 10.41 5.33
C PHE A 445 9.82 11.68 5.01
N ASP A 446 9.61 12.21 3.82
CA ASP A 446 10.13 13.51 3.41
C ASP A 446 9.19 14.66 3.78
N ALA A 447 7.91 14.37 3.85
CA ALA A 447 6.87 15.22 4.38
C ALA A 447 5.80 14.40 5.08
N LEU A 448 5.09 15.02 6.02
CA LEU A 448 3.97 14.41 6.73
C LEU A 448 2.81 15.39 6.81
N VAL A 449 1.61 14.89 6.57
CA VAL A 449 0.36 15.65 6.71
C VAL A 449 -0.42 15.10 7.90
N HIS A 450 -0.81 15.99 8.80
CA HIS A 450 -1.73 15.69 9.90
C HIS A 450 -3.12 16.26 9.59
N LEU A 451 -4.12 15.39 9.73
CA LEU A 451 -5.54 15.73 9.67
C LEU A 451 -6.16 15.29 10.99
N ASP A 452 -6.43 16.20 11.89
CA ASP A 452 -6.80 15.90 13.28
C ASP A 452 -8.01 14.98 13.38
N GLN A 453 -9.01 15.21 12.52
CA GLN A 453 -10.22 14.40 12.45
C GLN A 453 -10.47 13.92 11.01
N THR A 454 -10.77 12.63 10.87
CA THR A 454 -11.12 11.99 9.60
C THR A 454 -12.45 11.25 9.67
N ARG A 455 -13.02 10.96 8.51
CA ARG A 455 -14.27 10.22 8.35
C ARG A 455 -14.03 8.96 7.53
N ALA A 456 -14.89 7.97 7.75
CA ALA A 456 -14.92 6.78 6.93
C ALA A 456 -15.22 7.11 5.46
N VAL A 457 -14.60 6.39 4.53
CA VAL A 457 -14.98 6.44 3.11
C VAL A 457 -16.44 6.06 2.92
N GLU A 458 -17.06 6.60 1.89
CA GLU A 458 -18.40 6.23 1.44
C GLU A 458 -18.27 5.17 0.33
N PRO A 459 -18.62 3.89 0.60
CA PRO A 459 -18.52 2.83 -0.38
C PRO A 459 -19.57 3.01 -1.50
N LEU A 460 -19.22 2.57 -2.72
CA LEU A 460 -20.15 2.60 -3.87
C LEU A 460 -21.22 1.51 -3.79
N ASP A 461 -20.88 0.40 -3.15
CA ASP A 461 -21.82 -0.70 -2.91
C ASP A 461 -22.30 -0.64 -1.46
N GLY A 462 -23.56 -1.00 -1.23
CA GLY A 462 -24.04 -1.28 0.12
C GLY A 462 -23.21 -2.42 0.75
N SER A 463 -23.34 -2.61 2.07
CA SER A 463 -22.65 -3.67 2.84
C SER A 463 -23.14 -5.08 2.50
N GLU A 464 -23.17 -5.46 1.22
CA GLU A 464 -23.51 -6.81 0.81
C GLU A 464 -22.33 -7.78 1.05
N PRO A 465 -22.61 -9.02 1.49
CA PRO A 465 -21.60 -10.05 1.65
C PRO A 465 -20.89 -10.33 0.33
N HIS A 466 -19.58 -10.56 0.38
CA HIS A 466 -18.79 -10.96 -0.79
C HIS A 466 -19.27 -12.28 -1.37
N PRO A 467 -19.38 -12.40 -2.70
CA PRO A 467 -19.49 -13.73 -3.32
C PRO A 467 -18.21 -14.54 -3.03
N PRO A 468 -18.31 -15.87 -2.87
CA PRO A 468 -17.13 -16.71 -2.76
C PRO A 468 -16.24 -16.52 -4.00
N GLY A 469 -14.95 -16.27 -3.80
CA GLY A 469 -13.98 -15.96 -4.85
C GLY A 469 -12.55 -16.11 -4.39
N GLU A 470 -11.63 -15.50 -5.13
CA GLU A 470 -10.20 -15.43 -4.75
C GLU A 470 -10.04 -14.87 -3.33
N PRO A 471 -8.99 -15.31 -2.57
CA PRO A 471 -8.79 -14.89 -1.20
C PRO A 471 -8.61 -13.36 -1.07
N PRO A 472 -8.80 -12.81 0.14
CA PRO A 472 -8.70 -11.39 0.42
C PRO A 472 -7.40 -10.76 -0.08
N GLU A 473 -7.45 -9.50 -0.49
CA GLU A 473 -6.26 -8.75 -0.98
C GLU A 473 -5.14 -8.59 0.05
N THR A 474 -5.45 -8.70 1.32
CA THR A 474 -4.46 -8.55 2.38
C THR A 474 -4.54 -9.72 3.36
N TRP A 475 -3.38 -10.24 3.74
CA TRP A 475 -3.27 -11.22 4.83
C TRP A 475 -2.94 -10.50 6.13
N PRO A 476 -3.37 -11.02 7.31
CA PRO A 476 -3.05 -10.37 8.58
C PRO A 476 -1.55 -10.34 8.81
N SER A 477 -0.91 -9.30 8.32
CA SER A 477 0.47 -9.00 8.64
C SER A 477 0.59 -8.12 9.88
N GLY A 478 -0.47 -7.98 10.66
CA GLY A 478 -0.55 -7.07 11.77
C GLY A 478 -1.51 -7.49 12.88
N ALA A 479 -1.81 -8.78 13.06
CA ALA A 479 -2.49 -9.25 14.27
C ALA A 479 -1.47 -9.83 15.25
#